data_9105a5848c49c5a24a3a5377ec6f71d1
#
_entry.id   9105a5848c49c5a24a3a5377ec6f71d1
#
_cell.length_a   1.000
_cell.length_b   1.000
_cell.length_c   1.000
_cell.angle_alpha   90.00
_cell.angle_beta   90.00
_cell.angle_gamma   90.00
#
_symmetry.space_group_name_H-M   'P 1'
#
loop_
_entity.id
_entity.type
_entity.pdbx_description
1 polymer ?
#
loop_
_entity_poly.entity_id
_entity_poly.type
_entity_poly.pdbx_seq_one_letter_code
_entity_poly.pdbx_strand_id
1 'polypeptide(L)'
;MKGLIIIGSAQVGSHTNALAKYLKGQLGEHDVEVEIFDLAEKPIHQLDFAGTTQAVDEIKNNVKSLQSKAMEADFLILGTPNYHGSFSGILKNALDHLNMDHFKMKPVGLICNSGGIVSSEPLSHLRV
;
A
#
# COMPACT_ATOMS: atom_id res chain seq x y z
N MET A 1 -3.57 -18.69 -4.12
CA MET A 1 -2.65 -17.69 -3.55
C MET A 1 -3.23 -16.31 -3.77
N LYS A 2 -3.33 -15.53 -2.73
CA LYS A 2 -3.89 -14.16 -2.78
C LYS A 2 -2.83 -13.13 -2.44
N GLY A 3 -2.71 -12.08 -3.25
CA GLY A 3 -1.83 -10.96 -3.00
C GLY A 3 -2.60 -9.66 -2.75
N LEU A 4 -2.02 -8.77 -1.99
CA LEU A 4 -2.51 -7.40 -1.82
C LEU A 4 -1.41 -6.41 -2.22
N ILE A 5 -1.72 -5.52 -3.16
CA ILE A 5 -0.86 -4.38 -3.50
C ILE A 5 -1.43 -3.13 -2.83
N ILE A 6 -0.64 -2.50 -1.96
CA ILE A 6 -1.02 -1.23 -1.31
C ILE A 6 -0.30 -0.09 -2.03
N ILE A 7 -1.06 0.86 -2.56
CA ILE A 7 -0.53 2.00 -3.33
C ILE A 7 -0.61 3.29 -2.52
N GLY A 8 0.56 3.84 -2.20
CA GLY A 8 0.71 5.04 -1.40
C GLY A 8 0.87 6.34 -2.21
N SER A 9 0.20 6.47 -3.35
CA SER A 9 0.18 7.73 -4.09
C SER A 9 -0.93 8.67 -3.59
N ALA A 10 -0.66 9.96 -3.65
CA ALA A 10 -1.68 10.99 -3.39
C ALA A 10 -2.60 11.25 -4.58
N GLN A 11 -2.30 10.69 -5.74
CA GLN A 11 -2.99 10.96 -7.00
C GLN A 11 -3.74 9.73 -7.49
N VAL A 12 -5.03 9.89 -7.75
CA VAL A 12 -5.84 8.89 -8.48
C VAL A 12 -5.28 8.72 -9.90
N GLY A 13 -5.19 7.48 -10.37
CA GLY A 13 -4.62 7.19 -11.69
C GLY A 13 -3.11 7.46 -11.79
N SER A 14 -2.38 7.32 -10.69
CA SER A 14 -0.94 7.56 -10.64
C SER A 14 -0.13 6.55 -11.46
N HIS A 15 1.13 6.88 -11.75
CA HIS A 15 2.07 5.93 -12.36
C HIS A 15 2.32 4.71 -11.46
N THR A 16 2.32 4.90 -10.15
CA THR A 16 2.43 3.78 -9.18
C THR A 16 1.23 2.84 -9.30
N ASN A 17 0.01 3.39 -9.48
CA ASN A 17 -1.20 2.59 -9.74
C ASN A 17 -1.10 1.84 -11.09
N ALA A 18 -0.60 2.50 -12.13
CA ALA A 18 -0.41 1.85 -13.44
C ALA A 18 0.56 0.65 -13.34
N LEU A 19 1.66 0.80 -12.59
CA LEU A 19 2.59 -0.29 -12.33
C LEU A 19 1.93 -1.43 -11.54
N ALA A 20 1.11 -1.10 -10.55
CA ALA A 20 0.37 -2.10 -9.79
C ALA A 20 -0.61 -2.89 -10.67
N LYS A 21 -1.33 -2.21 -11.57
CA LYS A 21 -2.23 -2.86 -12.53
C LYS A 21 -1.48 -3.80 -13.48
N TYR A 22 -0.31 -3.37 -13.95
CA TYR A 22 0.55 -4.23 -14.78
C TYR A 22 0.97 -5.49 -14.02
N LEU A 23 1.46 -5.35 -12.79
CA LEU A 23 1.85 -6.48 -11.96
C LEU A 23 0.67 -7.41 -11.66
N LYS A 24 -0.51 -6.86 -11.37
CA LYS A 24 -1.72 -7.65 -11.17
C LYS A 24 -2.04 -8.50 -12.40
N GLY A 25 -1.93 -7.94 -13.61
CA GLY A 25 -2.12 -8.66 -14.86
C GLY A 25 -1.11 -9.81 -15.02
N GLN A 26 0.18 -9.51 -14.80
CA GLN A 26 1.24 -10.52 -14.92
C GLN A 26 1.08 -11.67 -13.91
N LEU A 27 0.75 -11.35 -12.67
CA LEU A 27 0.51 -12.36 -11.63
C LEU A 27 -0.74 -13.19 -11.94
N GLY A 28 -1.77 -12.57 -12.51
CA GLY A 28 -2.99 -13.27 -12.95
C GLY A 28 -2.73 -14.32 -14.04
N GLU A 29 -1.75 -14.09 -14.92
CA GLU A 29 -1.32 -15.09 -15.93
C GLU A 29 -0.72 -16.36 -15.29
N HIS A 30 -0.32 -16.29 -14.03
CA HIS A 30 0.20 -17.39 -13.22
C HIS A 30 -0.79 -17.88 -12.16
N ASP A 31 -2.09 -17.66 -12.36
CA ASP A 31 -3.16 -18.06 -11.45
C ASP A 31 -3.04 -17.48 -10.02
N VAL A 32 -2.42 -16.29 -9.90
CA VAL A 32 -2.31 -15.57 -8.64
C VAL A 32 -3.38 -14.47 -8.59
N GLU A 33 -4.30 -14.56 -7.64
CA GLU A 33 -5.31 -13.54 -7.40
C GLU A 33 -4.69 -12.35 -6.67
N VAL A 34 -4.81 -11.14 -7.22
CA VAL A 34 -4.24 -9.93 -6.63
C VAL A 34 -5.31 -8.83 -6.54
N GLU A 35 -5.45 -8.26 -5.36
CA GLU A 35 -6.22 -7.05 -5.15
C GLU A 35 -5.30 -5.83 -5.05
N ILE A 36 -5.80 -4.66 -5.49
CA ILE A 36 -5.11 -3.38 -5.33
C ILE A 36 -5.90 -2.53 -4.34
N PHE A 37 -5.23 -2.05 -3.30
CA PHE A 37 -5.74 -1.04 -2.38
C PHE A 37 -5.04 0.29 -2.66
N ASP A 38 -5.70 1.14 -3.43
CA ASP A 38 -5.18 2.47 -3.78
C ASP A 38 -5.65 3.49 -2.74
N LEU A 39 -4.71 4.05 -1.99
CA LEU A 39 -5.00 5.01 -0.92
C LEU A 39 -5.48 6.37 -1.44
N ALA A 40 -5.30 6.68 -2.72
CA ALA A 40 -5.90 7.86 -3.34
C ALA A 40 -7.39 7.67 -3.61
N GLU A 41 -7.82 6.45 -3.98
CA GLU A 41 -9.22 6.10 -4.23
C GLU A 41 -9.96 5.71 -2.95
N LYS A 42 -9.25 5.10 -2.00
CA LYS A 42 -9.78 4.66 -0.70
C LYS A 42 -8.99 5.31 0.44
N PRO A 43 -9.20 6.61 0.67
CA PRO A 43 -8.46 7.33 1.69
C PRO A 43 -8.75 6.78 3.08
N ILE A 44 -7.75 6.84 3.94
CA ILE A 44 -7.84 6.47 5.35
C ILE A 44 -7.45 7.68 6.21
N HIS A 45 -7.99 7.76 7.43
CA HIS A 45 -7.60 8.82 8.35
C HIS A 45 -6.19 8.58 8.90
N GLN A 46 -5.56 9.65 9.37
CA GLN A 46 -4.29 9.54 10.09
C GLN A 46 -4.48 8.68 11.34
N LEU A 47 -3.49 7.84 11.65
CA LEU A 47 -3.53 7.01 12.84
C LEU A 47 -3.70 7.89 14.09
N ASP A 48 -4.67 7.54 14.92
CA ASP A 48 -5.03 8.30 16.12
C ASP A 48 -5.43 7.33 17.24
N PHE A 49 -4.51 7.08 18.17
CA PHE A 49 -4.77 6.23 19.33
C PHE A 49 -5.67 6.90 20.37
N ALA A 50 -5.76 8.23 20.38
CA ALA A 50 -6.64 8.96 21.29
C ALA A 50 -8.11 8.87 20.88
N GLY A 51 -8.40 8.47 19.63
CA GLY A 51 -9.75 8.35 19.12
C GLY A 51 -10.47 9.69 18.93
N THR A 52 -9.72 10.78 18.82
CA THR A 52 -10.25 12.15 18.67
C THR A 52 -10.59 12.49 17.23
N THR A 53 -10.06 11.73 16.27
CA THR A 53 -10.31 11.95 14.85
C THR A 53 -11.76 11.65 14.49
N GLN A 54 -12.45 12.66 14.02
CA GLN A 54 -13.82 12.53 13.51
C GLN A 54 -13.79 12.22 12.03
N ALA A 55 -13.57 10.95 11.69
CA ALA A 55 -13.65 10.49 10.32
C ALA A 55 -15.07 10.02 10.00
N VAL A 56 -15.52 10.27 8.76
CA VAL A 56 -16.78 9.71 8.25
C VAL A 56 -16.72 8.19 8.17
N ASP A 57 -17.87 7.52 8.19
CA ASP A 57 -17.95 6.06 8.23
C ASP A 57 -17.24 5.39 7.05
N GLU A 58 -17.31 5.98 5.86
CA GLU A 58 -16.60 5.49 4.68
C GLU A 58 -15.09 5.36 4.92
N ILE A 59 -14.45 6.39 5.50
CA ILE A 59 -13.01 6.40 5.80
C ILE A 59 -12.67 5.35 6.86
N LYS A 60 -13.51 5.23 7.90
CA LYS A 60 -13.34 4.18 8.93
C LYS A 60 -13.46 2.78 8.33
N ASN A 61 -14.39 2.59 7.40
CA ASN A 61 -14.57 1.32 6.69
C ASN A 61 -13.39 1.01 5.78
N ASN A 62 -12.75 2.03 5.17
CA ASN A 62 -11.53 1.84 4.39
C ASN A 62 -10.39 1.29 5.26
N VAL A 63 -10.21 1.80 6.49
CA VAL A 63 -9.22 1.25 7.43
C VAL A 63 -9.49 -0.22 7.72
N LYS A 64 -10.74 -0.58 8.06
CA LYS A 64 -11.12 -1.97 8.34
C LYS A 64 -10.91 -2.87 7.12
N SER A 65 -11.24 -2.38 5.93
CA SER A 65 -11.04 -3.10 4.67
C SER A 65 -9.55 -3.34 4.42
N LEU A 66 -8.70 -2.33 4.62
CA LEU A 66 -7.24 -2.48 4.50
C LEU A 66 -6.71 -3.56 5.43
N GLN A 67 -7.10 -3.51 6.71
CA GLN A 67 -6.68 -4.49 7.72
C GLN A 67 -7.15 -5.91 7.37
N SER A 68 -8.41 -6.09 6.99
CA SER A 68 -8.96 -7.39 6.61
C SER A 68 -8.23 -7.97 5.39
N LYS A 69 -8.06 -7.17 4.34
CA LYS A 69 -7.37 -7.60 3.12
C LYS A 69 -5.90 -7.93 3.37
N ALA A 70 -5.21 -7.14 4.18
CA ALA A 70 -3.83 -7.42 4.57
C ALA A 70 -3.72 -8.71 5.40
N MET A 71 -4.69 -8.99 6.26
CA MET A 71 -4.73 -10.23 7.05
C MET A 71 -4.95 -11.46 6.15
N GLU A 72 -5.86 -11.37 5.18
CA GLU A 72 -6.22 -12.48 4.28
C GLU A 72 -5.17 -12.76 3.19
N ALA A 73 -4.31 -11.80 2.89
CA ALA A 73 -3.30 -11.94 1.84
C ALA A 73 -2.20 -12.93 2.24
N ASP A 74 -1.73 -13.72 1.28
CA ASP A 74 -0.58 -14.60 1.42
C ASP A 74 0.75 -13.85 1.25
N PHE A 75 0.73 -12.73 0.51
CA PHE A 75 1.86 -11.83 0.32
C PHE A 75 1.38 -10.40 0.11
N LEU A 76 2.29 -9.44 0.33
CA LEU A 76 2.01 -8.02 0.16
C LEU A 76 2.98 -7.40 -0.86
N ILE A 77 2.51 -6.41 -1.60
CA ILE A 77 3.38 -5.52 -2.39
C ILE A 77 3.09 -4.10 -1.96
N LEU A 78 4.13 -3.38 -1.55
CA LEU A 78 4.04 -1.98 -1.16
C LEU A 78 4.53 -1.10 -2.31
N GLY A 79 3.64 -0.27 -2.84
CA GLY A 79 3.93 0.65 -3.92
C GLY A 79 3.97 2.08 -3.44
N THR A 80 5.05 2.80 -3.74
CA THR A 80 5.23 4.19 -3.35
C THR A 80 5.75 5.04 -4.51
N PRO A 81 5.28 6.29 -4.66
CA PRO A 81 6.04 7.29 -5.38
C PRO A 81 7.27 7.69 -4.56
N ASN A 82 8.23 8.33 -5.23
CA ASN A 82 9.34 8.98 -4.54
C ASN A 82 8.93 10.42 -4.21
N TYR A 83 8.67 10.70 -2.95
CA TYR A 83 8.44 12.05 -2.43
C TYR A 83 9.63 12.47 -1.59
N HIS A 84 10.43 13.40 -2.12
CA HIS A 84 11.62 13.94 -1.45
C HIS A 84 12.64 12.86 -1.01
N GLY A 85 12.90 11.89 -1.88
CA GLY A 85 13.90 10.85 -1.64
C GLY A 85 13.43 9.71 -0.74
N SER A 86 12.13 9.59 -0.45
CA SER A 86 11.60 8.55 0.42
C SER A 86 10.21 8.09 0.00
N PHE A 87 9.69 7.07 0.69
CA PHE A 87 8.31 6.64 0.53
C PHE A 87 7.32 7.72 1.02
N SER A 88 6.10 7.68 0.50
CA SER A 88 5.08 8.67 0.84
C SER A 88 4.61 8.55 2.29
N GLY A 89 4.23 9.68 2.89
CA GLY A 89 3.56 9.71 4.19
C GLY A 89 2.21 8.98 4.18
N ILE A 90 1.54 8.95 3.02
CA ILE A 90 0.28 8.22 2.83
C ILE A 90 0.49 6.72 3.00
N LEU A 91 1.55 6.15 2.40
CA LEU A 91 1.90 4.76 2.59
C LEU A 91 2.29 4.48 4.04
N LYS A 92 3.12 5.34 4.64
CA LYS A 92 3.54 5.17 6.04
C LYS A 92 2.34 5.16 6.98
N ASN A 93 1.38 6.07 6.80
CA ASN A 93 0.15 6.09 7.57
C ASN A 93 -0.64 4.78 7.44
N ALA A 94 -0.73 4.21 6.24
CA ALA A 94 -1.38 2.91 6.04
C ALA A 94 -0.66 1.79 6.80
N LEU A 95 0.68 1.77 6.76
CA LEU A 95 1.48 0.80 7.51
C LEU A 95 1.30 0.96 9.02
N ASP A 96 1.13 2.18 9.51
CA ASP A 96 0.88 2.45 10.93
C ASP A 96 -0.49 1.93 11.43
N HIS A 97 -1.45 1.75 10.53
CA HIS A 97 -2.73 1.08 10.83
C HIS A 97 -2.64 -0.45 10.84
N LEU A 98 -1.54 -1.01 10.36
CA LEU A 98 -1.28 -2.45 10.36
C LEU A 98 -0.36 -2.82 11.54
N ASN A 99 -0.35 -4.09 11.92
CA ASN A 99 0.52 -4.61 12.96
C ASN A 99 1.30 -5.82 12.45
N MET A 100 2.12 -6.42 13.32
CA MET A 100 2.97 -7.56 12.95
C MET A 100 2.20 -8.76 12.40
N ASP A 101 0.96 -8.99 12.83
CA ASP A 101 0.19 -10.15 12.37
C ASP A 101 -0.19 -10.05 10.89
N HIS A 102 -0.31 -8.82 10.36
CA HIS A 102 -0.58 -8.59 8.95
C HIS A 102 0.62 -8.94 8.04
N PHE A 103 1.84 -8.96 8.59
CA PHE A 103 3.09 -9.23 7.87
C PHE A 103 3.73 -10.57 8.21
N LYS A 104 3.35 -11.16 9.34
CA LYS A 104 4.01 -12.37 9.85
C LYS A 104 3.98 -13.52 8.84
N MET A 105 5.17 -14.02 8.52
CA MET A 105 5.38 -15.14 7.58
C MET A 105 4.89 -14.85 6.15
N LYS A 106 4.77 -13.59 5.76
CA LYS A 106 4.37 -13.18 4.42
C LYS A 106 5.54 -12.52 3.68
N PRO A 107 5.82 -12.92 2.43
CA PRO A 107 6.72 -12.17 1.58
C PRO A 107 6.18 -10.76 1.33
N VAL A 108 7.08 -9.77 1.32
CA VAL A 108 6.74 -8.38 1.01
C VAL A 108 7.59 -7.91 -0.17
N GLY A 109 6.93 -7.62 -1.29
CA GLY A 109 7.53 -6.97 -2.44
C GLY A 109 7.47 -5.46 -2.32
N LEU A 110 8.45 -4.77 -2.87
CA LEU A 110 8.53 -3.31 -2.84
C LEU A 110 8.64 -2.78 -4.26
N ILE A 111 7.81 -1.80 -4.61
CA ILE A 111 7.86 -1.11 -5.89
C ILE A 111 7.85 0.40 -5.68
N CYS A 112 8.62 1.10 -6.51
CA CYS A 112 8.69 2.55 -6.49
C CYS A 112 8.64 3.11 -7.90
N ASN A 113 7.86 4.16 -8.09
CA ASN A 113 7.89 4.98 -9.29
C ASN A 113 8.48 6.35 -8.96
N SER A 114 9.44 6.79 -9.78
CA SER A 114 10.12 8.07 -9.62
C SER A 114 10.35 8.73 -10.97
N GLY A 115 10.28 10.05 -11.01
CA GLY A 115 10.66 10.83 -12.19
C GLY A 115 12.17 11.00 -12.41
N GLY A 116 12.98 10.53 -11.47
CA GLY A 116 14.43 10.61 -11.53
C GLY A 116 15.10 9.28 -11.87
N ILE A 117 16.39 9.34 -12.26
CA ILE A 117 17.22 8.17 -12.60
C ILE A 117 17.59 7.37 -11.35
N VAL A 118 17.70 8.04 -10.19
CA VAL A 118 18.05 7.43 -8.91
C VAL A 118 16.82 7.41 -8.02
N SER A 119 16.26 6.25 -7.77
CA SER A 119 15.01 6.09 -7.02
C SER A 119 14.98 4.84 -6.13
N SER A 120 16.17 4.36 -5.73
CA SER A 120 16.29 3.20 -4.84
C SER A 120 16.06 3.53 -3.36
N GLU A 121 16.23 4.79 -2.97
CA GLU A 121 16.13 5.24 -1.58
C GLU A 121 14.78 4.89 -0.93
N PRO A 122 13.63 5.15 -1.56
CA PRO A 122 12.35 4.76 -0.97
C PRO A 122 12.24 3.27 -0.68
N LEU A 123 12.79 2.42 -1.55
CA LEU A 123 12.81 0.97 -1.36
C LEU A 123 13.74 0.57 -0.21
N SER A 124 14.89 1.23 -0.11
CA SER A 124 15.84 1.00 1.00
C SER A 124 15.22 1.39 2.34
N HIS A 125 14.50 2.51 2.39
CA HIS A 125 13.81 2.97 3.59
C HIS A 125 12.65 2.05 4.00
N LEU A 126 11.97 1.41 3.05
CA LEU A 126 10.89 0.45 3.34
C LEU A 126 11.39 -0.91 3.85
N ARG A 127 12.68 -1.21 3.71
CA ARG A 127 13.28 -2.48 4.17
C ARG A 127 13.62 -2.51 5.65
N VAL A 128 13.50 -1.41 6.34
CA VAL A 128 13.87 -1.29 7.76
C VAL A 128 12.86 -1.98 8.66
#